data_d18209f80a2fe3546ae5e1e9fcbc53cc
#
_entry.id   d18209f80a2fe3546ae5e1e9fcbc53cc
#
_cell.length_a   1.000
_cell.length_b   1.000
_cell.length_c   1.000
_cell.angle_alpha   90.00
_cell.angle_beta   90.00
_cell.angle_gamma   90.00
#
_symmetry.space_group_name_H-M   'P 1'
#
loop_
_entity.id
_entity.type
_entity.pdbx_description
1 polymer ?
#
loop_
_entity_poly.entity_id
_entity_poly.type
_entity_poly.pdbx_seq_one_letter_code
_entity_poly.pdbx_strand_id
1 'polypeptide(L)'
;MKDLKHLIYFENLLQDAQNELVTKAVEDGQIALGYNCYYIPEVLLNLEGCFSSRLRAPNCTSSDIANYYMTNRTCPYARSILERAIEGGYNYLSALFGAESCATMERMEEHFFLINPVKHDGFFVTQIDPPMKGDQTNLDYYKAQLKLKVVDAMRDRLGIDVSEEAMRKAIEQENELSRVITEIGNFRKLDNPPI
;
A
#
# COMPACT_ATOMS: atom_id res chain seq x y z
N MET A 1 11.02 33.70 -10.68
CA MET A 1 9.79 32.85 -10.71
C MET A 1 10.24 31.45 -10.34
N LYS A 2 9.73 30.87 -9.25
CA LYS A 2 10.08 29.49 -8.86
C LYS A 2 9.56 28.55 -9.94
N ASP A 3 10.36 27.57 -10.34
CA ASP A 3 9.92 26.52 -11.27
C ASP A 3 9.05 25.51 -10.50
N LEU A 4 7.73 25.56 -10.69
CA LEU A 4 6.75 24.70 -10.04
C LEU A 4 6.48 23.40 -10.82
N LYS A 5 7.20 23.16 -11.92
CA LYS A 5 6.96 22.03 -12.83
C LYS A 5 6.89 20.68 -12.09
N HIS A 6 7.86 20.43 -11.22
CA HIS A 6 7.89 19.19 -10.47
C HIS A 6 6.77 19.07 -9.43
N LEU A 7 6.39 20.19 -8.80
CA LEU A 7 5.27 20.20 -7.85
C LEU A 7 3.95 19.89 -8.55
N ILE A 8 3.70 20.52 -9.71
CA ILE A 8 2.52 20.25 -10.54
C ILE A 8 2.50 18.79 -10.99
N TYR A 9 3.64 18.25 -11.40
CA TYR A 9 3.77 16.85 -11.77
C TYR A 9 3.37 15.90 -10.62
N PHE A 10 3.94 16.11 -9.44
CA PHE A 10 3.59 15.29 -8.27
C PHE A 10 2.12 15.48 -7.84
N GLU A 11 1.59 16.69 -7.92
CA GLU A 11 0.18 16.94 -7.64
C GLU A 11 -0.72 16.14 -8.59
N ASN A 12 -0.39 16.11 -9.88
CA ASN A 12 -1.13 15.31 -10.86
C ASN A 12 -1.07 13.81 -10.54
N LEU A 13 0.09 13.27 -10.15
CA LEU A 13 0.21 11.88 -9.72
C LEU A 13 -0.63 11.53 -8.51
N LEU A 14 -0.94 12.51 -7.65
CA LEU A 14 -1.77 12.32 -6.46
C LEU A 14 -3.27 12.30 -6.74
N GLN A 15 -3.71 12.71 -7.94
CA GLN A 15 -5.13 12.81 -8.28
C GLN A 15 -5.82 11.45 -8.47
N ASP A 16 -5.06 10.39 -8.79
CA ASP A 16 -5.59 9.03 -8.88
C ASP A 16 -4.64 8.02 -8.19
N ALA A 17 -5.22 6.97 -7.61
CA ALA A 17 -4.44 5.86 -7.08
C ALA A 17 -3.76 5.07 -8.21
N GLN A 18 -4.45 4.90 -9.35
CA GLN A 18 -3.92 4.34 -10.58
C GLN A 18 -3.39 5.46 -11.49
N ASN A 19 -2.34 6.13 -11.05
CA ASN A 19 -1.68 7.17 -11.84
C ASN A 19 -0.82 6.59 -12.98
N GLU A 20 -0.22 7.47 -13.79
CA GLU A 20 0.59 7.07 -14.95
C GLU A 20 1.79 6.18 -14.60
N LEU A 21 2.41 6.37 -13.42
CA LEU A 21 3.55 5.54 -12.99
C LEU A 21 3.08 4.12 -12.63
N VAL A 22 1.96 4.00 -11.94
CA VAL A 22 1.34 2.71 -11.61
C VAL A 22 0.94 1.99 -12.90
N THR A 23 0.26 2.69 -13.80
CA THR A 23 -0.15 2.13 -15.10
C THR A 23 1.05 1.61 -15.89
N LYS A 24 2.10 2.41 -16.00
CA LYS A 24 3.31 2.02 -16.69
C LYS A 24 4.00 0.82 -16.05
N ALA A 25 4.13 0.80 -14.71
CA ALA A 25 4.74 -0.32 -14.01
C ALA A 25 3.99 -1.65 -14.26
N VAL A 26 2.65 -1.60 -14.27
CA VAL A 26 1.82 -2.77 -14.60
C VAL A 26 1.98 -3.18 -16.07
N GLU A 27 2.02 -2.24 -17.02
CA GLU A 27 2.28 -2.51 -18.42
C GLU A 27 3.67 -3.12 -18.66
N ASP A 28 4.66 -2.72 -17.89
CA ASP A 28 6.02 -3.29 -17.87
C ASP A 28 6.08 -4.67 -17.18
N GLY A 29 4.93 -5.21 -16.75
CA GLY A 29 4.80 -6.55 -16.16
C GLY A 29 5.11 -6.64 -14.68
N GLN A 30 5.21 -5.52 -13.96
CA GLN A 30 5.39 -5.53 -12.51
C GLN A 30 4.07 -5.85 -11.78
N ILE A 31 4.20 -6.56 -10.67
CA ILE A 31 3.08 -6.99 -9.82
C ILE A 31 2.78 -5.90 -8.79
N ALA A 32 1.56 -5.36 -8.82
CA ALA A 32 1.13 -4.34 -7.87
C ALA A 32 0.59 -4.96 -6.57
N LEU A 33 1.18 -4.60 -5.45
CA LEU A 33 0.85 -5.10 -4.12
C LEU A 33 0.24 -3.97 -3.26
N GLY A 34 -1.06 -4.10 -2.98
CA GLY A 34 -1.80 -3.13 -2.17
C GLY A 34 -1.48 -3.24 -0.68
N TYR A 35 -1.42 -2.11 0.01
CA TYR A 35 -1.35 -2.06 1.48
C TYR A 35 -2.00 -0.77 2.00
N ASN A 36 -2.27 -0.70 3.30
CA ASN A 36 -2.88 0.49 3.91
C ASN A 36 -2.18 0.97 5.19
N CYS A 37 -1.47 0.09 5.88
CA CYS A 37 -0.91 0.38 7.20
C CYS A 37 0.59 0.06 7.27
N TYR A 38 1.33 0.86 8.06
CA TYR A 38 2.77 0.68 8.30
C TYR A 38 3.16 -0.63 9.01
N TYR A 39 2.20 -1.34 9.58
CA TYR A 39 2.46 -2.69 10.09
C TYR A 39 2.77 -3.71 8.99
N ILE A 40 2.48 -3.37 7.73
CA ILE A 40 3.05 -4.09 6.58
C ILE A 40 4.32 -3.33 6.18
N PRO A 41 5.52 -3.87 6.39
CA PRO A 41 6.76 -3.21 5.98
C PRO A 41 6.81 -3.10 4.46
N GLU A 42 6.78 -1.87 3.96
CA GLU A 42 6.70 -1.57 2.52
C GLU A 42 7.87 -2.19 1.73
N VAL A 43 9.04 -2.27 2.35
CA VAL A 43 10.23 -2.91 1.77
C VAL A 43 9.96 -4.36 1.31
N LEU A 44 9.11 -5.11 2.02
CA LEU A 44 8.72 -6.47 1.61
C LEU A 44 7.86 -6.50 0.35
N LEU A 45 7.18 -5.41 0.04
CA LEU A 45 6.31 -5.27 -1.13
C LEU A 45 7.05 -4.68 -2.35
N ASN A 46 8.32 -4.31 -2.18
CA ASN A 46 9.18 -3.72 -3.22
C ASN A 46 10.34 -4.64 -3.61
N LEU A 47 10.09 -5.96 -3.59
CA LEU A 47 11.04 -6.94 -4.13
C LEU A 47 11.07 -6.85 -5.66
N GLU A 48 12.09 -7.43 -6.29
CA GLU A 48 12.21 -7.41 -7.75
C GLU A 48 10.98 -7.99 -8.44
N GLY A 49 10.46 -7.30 -9.45
CA GLY A 49 9.26 -7.67 -10.18
C GLY A 49 7.95 -7.26 -9.55
N CYS A 50 7.96 -6.61 -8.37
CA CYS A 50 6.76 -6.07 -7.75
C CYS A 50 6.97 -4.67 -7.18
N PHE A 51 5.87 -3.97 -6.87
CA PHE A 51 5.90 -2.67 -6.22
C PHE A 51 4.74 -2.50 -5.25
N SER A 52 4.97 -1.73 -4.20
CA SER A 52 3.96 -1.36 -3.22
C SER A 52 3.02 -0.29 -3.74
N SER A 53 1.73 -0.43 -3.46
CA SER A 53 0.71 0.57 -3.76
C SER A 53 -0.13 0.83 -2.52
N ARG A 54 0.09 1.97 -1.85
CA ARG A 54 -0.73 2.34 -0.71
C ARG A 54 -2.13 2.70 -1.18
N LEU A 55 -3.16 2.07 -0.61
CA LEU A 55 -4.54 2.35 -0.95
C LEU A 55 -4.89 3.80 -0.62
N ARG A 56 -5.40 4.52 -1.60
CA ARG A 56 -5.88 5.90 -1.49
C ARG A 56 -7.12 6.05 -2.36
N ALA A 57 -8.04 6.87 -1.93
CA ALA A 57 -9.25 7.20 -2.68
C ALA A 57 -9.33 8.72 -2.92
N PRO A 58 -8.38 9.30 -3.68
CA PRO A 58 -8.44 10.71 -4.02
C PRO A 58 -9.70 10.97 -4.85
N ASN A 59 -10.28 12.16 -4.70
CA ASN A 59 -11.49 12.59 -5.42
C ASN A 59 -12.72 11.70 -5.21
N CYS A 60 -12.76 10.86 -4.18
CA CYS A 60 -13.96 10.14 -3.79
C CYS A 60 -14.97 11.13 -3.19
N THR A 61 -15.97 11.54 -3.96
CA THR A 61 -16.98 12.53 -3.59
C THR A 61 -18.19 11.94 -2.89
N SER A 62 -18.40 10.64 -3.01
CA SER A 62 -19.48 9.88 -2.40
C SER A 62 -18.95 8.56 -1.81
N SER A 63 -19.69 8.00 -0.88
CA SER A 63 -19.48 6.65 -0.34
C SER A 63 -20.83 5.93 -0.23
N ASP A 64 -21.72 6.16 -1.19
CA ASP A 64 -23.10 5.67 -1.15
C ASP A 64 -23.18 4.15 -1.22
N ILE A 65 -22.38 3.52 -2.08
CA ILE A 65 -22.33 2.06 -2.20
C ILE A 65 -21.64 1.45 -0.97
N ALA A 66 -20.52 2.03 -0.53
CA ALA A 66 -19.82 1.55 0.66
C ALA A 66 -20.69 1.62 1.92
N ASN A 67 -21.65 2.56 2.01
CA ASN A 67 -22.57 2.68 3.14
C ASN A 67 -23.55 1.49 3.28
N TYR A 68 -23.74 0.69 2.24
CA TYR A 68 -24.50 -0.57 2.35
C TYR A 68 -23.72 -1.66 3.10
N TYR A 69 -22.38 -1.59 3.06
CA TYR A 69 -21.49 -2.57 3.68
C TYR A 69 -20.94 -2.07 5.02
N MET A 70 -20.63 -0.77 5.07
CA MET A 70 -20.09 -0.09 6.24
C MET A 70 -21.03 1.05 6.64
N THR A 71 -21.34 1.17 7.92
CA THR A 71 -22.24 2.25 8.36
C THR A 71 -21.63 3.63 8.10
N ASN A 72 -22.47 4.65 7.93
CA ASN A 72 -22.04 6.04 7.76
C ASN A 72 -21.30 6.65 8.97
N ARG A 73 -21.27 5.92 10.10
CA ARG A 73 -20.54 6.27 11.32
C ARG A 73 -19.10 5.75 11.35
N THR A 74 -18.74 4.87 10.41
CA THR A 74 -17.36 4.38 10.28
C THR A 74 -16.46 5.43 9.64
N CYS A 75 -15.14 5.23 9.76
CA CYS A 75 -14.12 6.12 9.21
C CYS A 75 -14.40 6.46 7.74
N PRO A 76 -14.49 7.75 7.36
CA PRO A 76 -14.71 8.14 5.97
C PRO A 76 -13.63 7.61 5.03
N TYR A 77 -12.37 7.58 5.47
CA TYR A 77 -11.26 7.06 4.68
C TYR A 77 -11.45 5.59 4.31
N ALA A 78 -11.82 4.74 5.27
CA ALA A 78 -12.09 3.32 5.01
C ALA A 78 -13.27 3.12 4.03
N ARG A 79 -14.34 3.91 4.18
CA ARG A 79 -15.49 3.90 3.27
C ARG A 79 -15.11 4.34 1.86
N SER A 80 -14.34 5.41 1.74
CA SER A 80 -13.88 5.90 0.42
C SER A 80 -13.00 4.88 -0.29
N ILE A 81 -12.16 4.13 0.44
CA ILE A 81 -11.37 3.04 -0.16
C ILE A 81 -12.30 1.93 -0.66
N LEU A 82 -13.29 1.52 0.14
CA LEU A 82 -14.23 0.48 -0.29
C LEU A 82 -15.06 0.93 -1.49
N GLU A 83 -15.55 2.16 -1.50
CA GLU A 83 -16.26 2.76 -2.65
C GLU A 83 -15.40 2.69 -3.90
N ARG A 84 -14.17 3.18 -3.83
CA ARG A 84 -13.23 3.18 -4.95
C ARG A 84 -12.91 1.77 -5.44
N ALA A 85 -12.85 0.78 -4.54
CA ALA A 85 -12.67 -0.62 -4.91
C ALA A 85 -13.84 -1.16 -5.73
N ILE A 86 -15.06 -0.87 -5.29
CA ILE A 86 -16.30 -1.31 -5.98
C ILE A 86 -16.42 -0.66 -7.35
N GLU A 87 -15.99 0.60 -7.48
CA GLU A 87 -15.90 1.31 -8.76
C GLU A 87 -14.78 0.79 -9.69
N GLY A 88 -13.96 -0.15 -9.23
CA GLY A 88 -12.88 -0.75 -10.02
C GLY A 88 -11.55 0.00 -9.99
N GLY A 89 -11.41 1.00 -9.12
CA GLY A 89 -10.21 1.83 -9.02
C GLY A 89 -8.94 1.10 -8.56
N TYR A 90 -9.05 -0.16 -8.15
CA TYR A 90 -7.91 -0.99 -7.75
C TYR A 90 -7.80 -2.29 -8.55
N ASN A 91 -8.40 -2.36 -9.74
CA ASN A 91 -8.33 -3.56 -10.59
C ASN A 91 -6.91 -3.90 -11.08
N TYR A 92 -5.95 -3.02 -10.87
CA TYR A 92 -4.53 -3.25 -11.16
C TYR A 92 -3.80 -4.06 -10.06
N LEU A 93 -4.41 -4.24 -8.88
CA LEU A 93 -3.78 -4.93 -7.75
C LEU A 93 -3.86 -6.45 -7.91
N SER A 94 -2.74 -7.12 -7.65
CA SER A 94 -2.67 -8.59 -7.58
C SER A 94 -2.92 -9.12 -6.16
N ALA A 95 -2.66 -8.31 -5.13
CA ALA A 95 -2.92 -8.66 -3.74
C ALA A 95 -3.18 -7.42 -2.88
N LEU A 96 -3.86 -7.60 -1.74
CA LEU A 96 -3.97 -6.62 -0.66
C LEU A 96 -3.42 -7.23 0.63
N PHE A 97 -2.42 -6.56 1.21
CA PHE A 97 -1.83 -6.89 2.49
C PHE A 97 -2.34 -5.94 3.56
N GLY A 98 -3.14 -6.44 4.47
CA GLY A 98 -3.76 -5.70 5.56
C GLY A 98 -3.13 -5.98 6.91
N ALA A 99 -3.52 -5.16 7.91
CA ALA A 99 -3.11 -5.34 9.30
C ALA A 99 -4.29 -5.05 10.24
N GLU A 100 -4.53 -5.93 11.18
CA GLU A 100 -5.56 -5.81 12.22
C GLU A 100 -5.14 -4.75 13.27
N SER A 101 -5.05 -3.50 12.83
CA SER A 101 -4.57 -2.39 13.65
C SER A 101 -5.66 -1.37 14.01
N CYS A 102 -6.72 -1.34 13.22
CA CYS A 102 -7.84 -0.42 13.36
C CYS A 102 -9.12 -1.08 12.90
N ALA A 103 -10.10 -1.23 13.79
CA ALA A 103 -11.36 -1.95 13.52
C ALA A 103 -12.10 -1.49 12.25
N THR A 104 -12.00 -0.22 11.86
CA THR A 104 -12.65 0.26 10.64
C THR A 104 -11.90 -0.11 9.36
N MET A 105 -10.56 -0.18 9.43
CA MET A 105 -9.74 -0.63 8.30
C MET A 105 -9.85 -2.14 8.15
N GLU A 106 -9.77 -2.89 9.24
CA GLU A 106 -10.02 -4.32 9.28
C GLU A 106 -11.37 -4.67 8.63
N ARG A 107 -12.44 -3.96 9.03
CA ARG A 107 -13.76 -4.16 8.41
C ARG A 107 -13.77 -3.86 6.91
N MET A 108 -13.07 -2.85 6.46
CA MET A 108 -12.92 -2.56 5.03
C MET A 108 -12.19 -3.70 4.31
N GLU A 109 -11.09 -4.21 4.87
CA GLU A 109 -10.33 -5.34 4.32
C GLU A 109 -11.15 -6.63 4.29
N GLU A 110 -11.97 -6.91 5.32
CA GLU A 110 -12.93 -8.03 5.30
C GLU A 110 -13.90 -7.92 4.11
N HIS A 111 -14.35 -6.71 3.77
CA HIS A 111 -15.21 -6.52 2.60
C HIS A 111 -14.47 -6.76 1.28
N PHE A 112 -13.17 -6.45 1.17
CA PHE A 112 -12.38 -6.86 0.02
C PHE A 112 -12.35 -8.38 -0.15
N PHE A 113 -12.29 -9.11 0.93
CA PHE A 113 -12.36 -10.57 0.91
C PHE A 113 -13.77 -11.09 0.59
N LEU A 114 -14.81 -10.53 1.24
CA LEU A 114 -16.19 -11.04 1.15
C LEU A 114 -16.86 -10.76 -0.21
N ILE A 115 -16.70 -9.55 -0.73
CA ILE A 115 -17.38 -9.12 -1.98
C ILE A 115 -16.46 -9.16 -3.20
N ASN A 116 -15.16 -9.38 -2.98
CA ASN A 116 -14.15 -9.45 -4.04
C ASN A 116 -14.31 -8.33 -5.10
N PRO A 117 -14.17 -7.06 -4.71
CA PRO A 117 -14.47 -5.93 -5.61
C PRO A 117 -13.42 -5.74 -6.70
N VAL A 118 -12.19 -6.24 -6.49
CA VAL A 118 -11.07 -6.13 -7.43
C VAL A 118 -11.21 -7.16 -8.53
N LYS A 119 -11.31 -6.71 -9.79
CA LYS A 119 -11.46 -7.55 -10.97
C LYS A 119 -10.10 -7.91 -11.58
N HIS A 120 -9.29 -8.63 -10.82
CA HIS A 120 -7.99 -9.14 -11.23
C HIS A 120 -7.94 -10.64 -10.95
N ASP A 121 -7.60 -11.43 -11.96
CA ASP A 121 -7.53 -12.88 -11.82
C ASP A 121 -6.46 -13.27 -10.79
N GLY A 122 -6.87 -14.09 -9.82
CA GLY A 122 -5.98 -14.52 -8.75
C GLY A 122 -5.78 -13.49 -7.62
N PHE A 123 -6.47 -12.33 -7.66
CA PHE A 123 -6.41 -11.37 -6.55
C PHE A 123 -6.73 -12.03 -5.20
N PHE A 124 -5.98 -11.66 -4.17
CA PHE A 124 -6.22 -12.15 -2.83
C PHE A 124 -5.95 -11.09 -1.76
N VAL A 125 -6.57 -11.30 -0.62
CA VAL A 125 -6.36 -10.49 0.59
C VAL A 125 -5.72 -11.36 1.66
N THR A 126 -4.77 -10.81 2.39
CA THR A 126 -4.21 -11.41 3.60
C THR A 126 -4.02 -10.34 4.67
N GLN A 127 -4.19 -10.72 5.93
CA GLN A 127 -4.08 -9.81 7.06
C GLN A 127 -3.12 -10.38 8.10
N ILE A 128 -2.25 -9.53 8.63
CA ILE A 128 -1.43 -9.84 9.80
C ILE A 128 -2.11 -9.30 11.06
N ASP A 129 -1.84 -9.94 12.18
CA ASP A 129 -2.19 -9.46 13.52
C ASP A 129 -0.93 -8.87 14.17
N PRO A 130 -0.75 -7.53 14.15
CA PRO A 130 0.44 -6.91 14.72
C PRO A 130 0.35 -6.90 16.25
N PRO A 131 1.43 -7.23 16.97
CA PRO A 131 1.42 -7.24 18.42
C PRO A 131 1.33 -5.83 19.01
N MET A 132 0.65 -5.71 20.15
CA MET A 132 0.53 -4.44 20.86
C MET A 132 1.75 -4.09 21.74
N LYS A 133 2.67 -5.03 21.96
CA LYS A 133 3.85 -4.86 22.83
C LYS A 133 5.12 -5.18 22.08
N GLY A 134 6.23 -4.56 22.48
CA GLY A 134 7.54 -4.69 21.84
C GLY A 134 8.52 -5.63 22.54
N ASP A 135 8.06 -6.59 23.36
CA ASP A 135 8.91 -7.61 23.93
C ASP A 135 9.32 -8.68 22.92
N GLN A 136 10.32 -9.52 23.29
CA GLN A 136 10.88 -10.51 22.37
C GLN A 136 9.84 -11.50 21.85
N THR A 137 8.92 -11.96 22.70
CA THR A 137 7.88 -12.91 22.32
C THR A 137 6.95 -12.31 21.25
N ASN A 138 6.54 -11.05 21.43
CA ASN A 138 5.71 -10.34 20.47
C ASN A 138 6.47 -10.04 19.18
N LEU A 139 7.77 -9.75 19.24
CA LEU A 139 8.60 -9.58 18.05
C LEU A 139 8.70 -10.87 17.23
N ASP A 140 8.89 -12.00 17.89
CA ASP A 140 8.95 -13.31 17.23
C ASP A 140 7.60 -13.69 16.61
N TYR A 141 6.50 -13.38 17.29
CA TYR A 141 5.15 -13.52 16.74
C TYR A 141 4.96 -12.65 15.48
N TYR A 142 5.34 -11.37 15.53
CA TYR A 142 5.22 -10.48 14.38
C TYR A 142 6.05 -10.96 13.18
N LYS A 143 7.28 -11.42 13.41
CA LYS A 143 8.10 -12.05 12.36
C LYS A 143 7.41 -13.26 11.73
N ALA A 144 6.79 -14.11 12.56
CA ALA A 144 6.07 -15.28 12.07
C ALA A 144 4.83 -14.89 11.23
N GLN A 145 4.09 -13.86 11.65
CA GLN A 145 2.97 -13.29 10.87
C GLN A 145 3.44 -12.75 9.53
N LEU A 146 4.47 -11.92 9.50
CA LEU A 146 5.04 -11.38 8.27
C LEU A 146 5.55 -12.48 7.34
N LYS A 147 6.25 -13.48 7.91
CA LYS A 147 6.73 -14.61 7.11
C LYS A 147 5.56 -15.35 6.46
N LEU A 148 4.59 -15.79 7.25
CA LEU A 148 3.49 -16.62 6.78
C LEU A 148 2.53 -15.87 5.86
N LYS A 149 2.11 -14.66 6.27
CA LYS A 149 1.03 -13.92 5.64
C LYS A 149 1.47 -12.99 4.51
N VAL A 150 2.75 -12.59 4.49
CA VAL A 150 3.28 -11.70 3.46
C VAL A 150 4.29 -12.46 2.60
N VAL A 151 5.43 -12.87 3.15
CA VAL A 151 6.55 -13.41 2.39
C VAL A 151 6.18 -14.75 1.71
N ASP A 152 5.64 -15.72 2.46
CA ASP A 152 5.24 -17.01 1.91
C ASP A 152 4.07 -16.85 0.92
N ALA A 153 3.12 -15.95 1.18
CA ALA A 153 2.02 -15.67 0.25
C ALA A 153 2.52 -15.08 -1.08
N MET A 154 3.49 -14.17 -1.04
CA MET A 154 4.11 -13.59 -2.25
C MET A 154 4.83 -14.67 -3.07
N ARG A 155 5.62 -15.54 -2.40
CA ARG A 155 6.30 -16.66 -3.07
C ARG A 155 5.30 -17.64 -3.68
N ASP A 156 4.36 -18.12 -2.87
CA ASP A 156 3.52 -19.28 -3.23
C ASP A 156 2.38 -18.92 -4.19
N ARG A 157 1.88 -17.70 -4.16
CA ARG A 157 0.75 -17.25 -4.96
C ARG A 157 1.15 -16.38 -6.15
N LEU A 158 2.24 -15.64 -6.06
CA LEU A 158 2.67 -14.70 -7.08
C LEU A 158 4.01 -15.09 -7.73
N GLY A 159 4.70 -16.10 -7.20
CA GLY A 159 5.99 -16.56 -7.74
C GLY A 159 7.14 -15.56 -7.56
N ILE A 160 7.02 -14.62 -6.62
CA ILE A 160 8.04 -13.61 -6.35
C ILE A 160 9.24 -14.25 -5.67
N ASP A 161 10.46 -13.89 -6.10
CA ASP A 161 11.69 -14.28 -5.41
C ASP A 161 11.79 -13.56 -4.06
N VAL A 162 11.72 -14.36 -3.00
CA VAL A 162 11.83 -13.92 -1.61
C VAL A 162 13.13 -14.38 -0.95
N SER A 163 14.16 -14.64 -1.74
CA SER A 163 15.48 -15.02 -1.25
C SER A 163 16.10 -13.94 -0.37
N GLU A 164 17.08 -14.32 0.45
CA GLU A 164 17.80 -13.35 1.28
C GLU A 164 18.50 -12.28 0.44
N GLU A 165 18.98 -12.63 -0.74
CA GLU A 165 19.61 -11.70 -1.67
C GLU A 165 18.60 -10.68 -2.22
N ALA A 166 17.42 -11.13 -2.65
CA ALA A 166 16.34 -10.25 -3.10
C ALA A 166 15.88 -9.29 -2.00
N MET A 167 15.72 -9.78 -0.77
CA MET A 167 15.37 -8.93 0.38
C MET A 167 16.47 -7.91 0.71
N ARG A 168 17.74 -8.30 0.66
CA ARG A 168 18.87 -7.40 0.89
C ARG A 168 18.89 -6.26 -0.12
N LYS A 169 18.70 -6.57 -1.40
CA LYS A 169 18.63 -5.58 -2.48
C LYS A 169 17.48 -4.60 -2.25
N ALA A 170 16.30 -5.08 -1.87
CA ALA A 170 15.14 -4.21 -1.57
C ALA A 170 15.42 -3.30 -0.36
N ILE A 171 16.05 -3.81 0.70
CA ILE A 171 16.45 -3.00 1.86
C ILE A 171 17.45 -1.91 1.47
N GLU A 172 18.42 -2.20 0.63
CA GLU A 172 19.40 -1.21 0.15
C GLU A 172 18.70 -0.11 -0.66
N GLN A 173 17.77 -0.46 -1.55
CA GLN A 173 16.97 0.50 -2.31
C GLN A 173 16.09 1.37 -1.42
N GLU A 174 15.41 0.78 -0.44
CA GLU A 174 14.58 1.51 0.53
C GLU A 174 15.40 2.48 1.39
N ASN A 175 16.58 2.06 1.83
CA ASN A 175 17.48 2.92 2.58
C ASN A 175 17.96 4.12 1.74
N GLU A 176 18.27 3.91 0.47
CA GLU A 176 18.64 4.99 -0.45
C GLU A 176 17.48 5.96 -0.69
N LEU A 177 16.28 5.45 -0.92
CA LEU A 177 15.07 6.27 -1.04
C LEU A 177 14.82 7.10 0.23
N SER A 178 14.90 6.49 1.39
CA SER A 178 14.73 7.16 2.68
C SER A 178 15.78 8.26 2.90
N ARG A 179 17.02 8.04 2.49
CA ARG A 179 18.09 9.03 2.53
C ARG A 179 17.74 10.24 1.66
N VAL A 180 17.35 10.02 0.41
CA VAL A 180 16.98 11.09 -0.53
C VAL A 180 15.78 11.89 -0.02
N ILE A 181 14.72 11.22 0.49
CA ILE A 181 13.55 11.90 1.07
C ILE A 181 13.94 12.76 2.27
N THR A 182 14.85 12.25 3.12
CA THR A 182 15.36 13.00 4.28
C THR A 182 16.14 14.24 3.84
N GLU A 183 16.97 14.13 2.82
CA GLU A 183 17.72 15.26 2.25
C GLU A 183 16.77 16.33 1.68
N ILE A 184 15.73 15.91 0.93
CA ILE A 184 14.69 16.83 0.45
C ILE A 184 14.01 17.54 1.64
N GLY A 185 13.72 16.80 2.72
CA GLY A 185 13.15 17.36 3.94
C GLY A 185 14.02 18.44 4.61
N ASN A 186 15.32 18.42 4.42
CA ASN A 186 16.23 19.43 4.96
C ASN A 186 16.10 20.80 4.27
N PHE A 187 15.63 20.86 3.03
CA PHE A 187 15.39 22.14 2.32
C PHE A 187 14.35 23.02 3.04
N ARG A 188 13.46 22.42 3.83
CA ARG A 188 12.48 23.17 4.64
C ARG A 188 13.11 23.93 5.81
N LYS A 189 14.38 23.62 6.18
CA LYS A 189 15.10 24.26 7.27
C LYS A 189 15.88 25.50 6.84
N LEU A 190 15.92 25.79 5.53
CA LEU A 190 16.58 26.96 4.99
C LEU A 190 15.81 28.23 5.31
N ASP A 191 16.52 29.37 5.45
CA ASP A 191 15.88 30.68 5.69
C ASP A 191 14.91 31.09 4.57
N ASN A 192 15.17 30.63 3.34
CA ASN A 192 14.30 30.83 2.19
C ASN A 192 14.07 29.48 1.46
N PRO A 193 13.17 28.65 1.97
CA PRO A 193 12.94 27.32 1.42
C PRO A 193 12.46 27.39 -0.04
N PRO A 194 12.95 26.49 -0.89
CA PRO A 194 12.56 26.45 -2.31
C PRO A 194 11.14 25.92 -2.53
N ILE A 195 10.60 25.19 -1.55
CA ILE A 195 9.28 24.57 -1.55
C ILE A 195 8.51 24.90 -0.29
#